data_c0cc1182536bc9de8b72fe83a15c1c9c
#
_entry.id   c0cc1182536bc9de8b72fe83a15c1c9c
#
_cell.length_a   1.000
_cell.length_b   1.000
_cell.length_c   1.000
_cell.angle_alpha   90.00
_cell.angle_beta   90.00
_cell.angle_gamma   90.00
#
_symmetry.space_group_name_H-M   'P 1'
#
loop_
_entity.id
_entity.type
_entity.pdbx_description
1 polymer ?
#
loop_
_entity_poly.entity_id
_entity_poly.type
_entity_poly.pdbx_seq_one_letter_code
_entity_poly.pdbx_strand_id
1 'polypeptide(L)'
;MSPTATVPIGYPALSKSDITKPGLIMKHFFTHTLAVLLVLALVANEASAQQFNRRKQYNSVGVSLNAMNYFGDIVPKASVPSFRFAATRPNIGLTFTRRFAPRISGRAGLSYGRITGDDTKAANQNDSDAKYRYNRNFAFRNDIVELSAIGVFDLIENRNTYVKRPDFVPYVFAGVAAFYHNPKGLVKDNATTLNPGDYVELQPLNTEGQTEGYSKTQISIPFGGGVRYKINKDFDIGLEIGWRKTFTDYIDDVSGNFAQDADLRSAAAQYFGRDITLSRTGEFAGFDDPGNMRGKSNEDDWYIVTGITLNYILQPRVKSPKFR
;
A
#
# COMPACT_ATOMS: atom_id res chain seq x y z
N MET A 1 55.09 -54.69 -29.36
CA MET A 1 55.11 -53.79 -28.20
C MET A 1 54.09 -52.71 -28.46
N SER A 2 52.88 -52.83 -27.87
CA SER A 2 51.78 -51.84 -28.01
C SER A 2 51.74 -51.01 -26.74
N PRO A 3 51.55 -49.66 -26.79
CA PRO A 3 51.42 -48.87 -25.57
C PRO A 3 49.94 -48.91 -25.12
N THR A 4 49.80 -49.15 -23.84
CA THR A 4 48.57 -49.14 -23.06
C THR A 4 48.01 -47.73 -22.97
N ALA A 5 46.74 -47.56 -23.37
CA ALA A 5 45.99 -46.32 -23.22
C ALA A 5 45.46 -46.18 -21.77
N THR A 6 45.87 -45.14 -21.06
CA THR A 6 45.30 -44.75 -19.78
C THR A 6 44.02 -43.96 -19.99
N VAL A 7 42.91 -44.45 -19.39
CA VAL A 7 41.61 -43.77 -19.34
C VAL A 7 41.65 -42.72 -18.20
N PRO A 8 41.30 -41.45 -18.44
CA PRO A 8 41.15 -40.48 -17.36
C PRO A 8 39.85 -40.67 -16.62
N ILE A 9 39.90 -40.81 -15.31
CA ILE A 9 38.74 -40.85 -14.40
C ILE A 9 38.19 -39.43 -14.33
N GLY A 10 37.04 -39.21 -14.96
CA GLY A 10 36.29 -37.98 -14.91
C GLY A 10 35.53 -37.88 -13.58
N TYR A 11 35.85 -36.90 -12.75
CA TYR A 11 35.00 -36.49 -11.64
C TYR A 11 33.72 -35.82 -12.13
N PRO A 12 32.53 -36.15 -11.58
CA PRO A 12 31.32 -35.50 -11.96
C PRO A 12 31.40 -34.03 -11.52
N ALA A 13 31.18 -33.11 -12.47
CA ALA A 13 31.07 -31.69 -12.19
C ALA A 13 29.82 -31.44 -11.33
N LEU A 14 29.97 -30.93 -10.14
CA LEU A 14 28.89 -30.47 -9.28
C LEU A 14 28.14 -29.36 -10.01
N SER A 15 26.84 -29.57 -10.21
CA SER A 15 25.94 -28.60 -10.79
C SER A 15 25.86 -27.35 -9.91
N LYS A 16 26.02 -26.17 -10.51
CA LYS A 16 25.94 -24.86 -9.85
C LYS A 16 24.50 -24.43 -9.44
N SER A 17 23.55 -25.38 -9.35
CA SER A 17 22.14 -25.07 -9.09
C SER A 17 21.70 -25.06 -7.62
N ASP A 18 22.59 -25.35 -6.64
CA ASP A 18 22.21 -25.46 -5.23
C ASP A 18 22.80 -24.37 -4.31
N ILE A 19 23.09 -23.21 -4.85
CA ILE A 19 23.35 -22.04 -3.98
C ILE A 19 21.99 -21.41 -3.64
N THR A 20 21.36 -21.94 -2.58
CA THR A 20 20.18 -21.31 -1.95
C THR A 20 20.54 -19.85 -1.62
N LYS A 21 19.84 -18.93 -2.29
CA LYS A 21 20.01 -17.48 -2.11
C LYS A 21 19.80 -17.13 -0.62
N PRO A 22 20.78 -16.60 0.12
CA PRO A 22 20.63 -16.34 1.55
C PRO A 22 19.50 -15.36 1.89
N GLY A 23 19.07 -14.52 0.94
CA GLY A 23 17.95 -13.61 1.09
C GLY A 23 16.57 -14.28 1.20
N LEU A 24 16.38 -15.48 0.65
CA LEU A 24 15.10 -16.18 0.73
C LEU A 24 14.88 -16.79 2.12
N ILE A 25 15.93 -17.37 2.71
CA ILE A 25 15.89 -17.95 4.05
C ILE A 25 15.65 -16.85 5.11
N MET A 26 16.25 -15.69 4.94
CA MET A 26 16.09 -14.55 5.85
C MET A 26 14.68 -13.94 5.78
N LYS A 27 14.06 -13.88 4.60
CA LYS A 27 12.65 -13.43 4.44
C LYS A 27 11.68 -14.39 5.16
N HIS A 28 11.84 -15.69 5.01
CA HIS A 28 10.99 -16.67 5.71
C HIS A 28 11.22 -16.67 7.23
N PHE A 29 12.44 -16.51 7.69
CA PHE A 29 12.74 -16.39 9.12
C PHE A 29 12.05 -15.19 9.75
N PHE A 30 12.10 -14.02 9.11
CA PHE A 30 11.44 -12.78 9.59
C PHE A 30 9.90 -12.92 9.62
N THR A 31 9.29 -13.54 8.60
CA THR A 31 7.85 -13.73 8.56
C THR A 31 7.37 -14.73 9.63
N HIS A 32 8.10 -15.82 9.84
CA HIS A 32 7.75 -16.79 10.88
C HIS A 32 7.97 -16.24 12.29
N THR A 33 9.04 -15.49 12.52
CA THR A 33 9.31 -14.84 13.81
C THR A 33 8.23 -13.80 14.14
N LEU A 34 7.80 -13.00 13.17
CA LEU A 34 6.73 -12.03 13.34
C LEU A 34 5.39 -12.72 13.63
N ALA A 35 5.08 -13.80 12.92
CA ALA A 35 3.87 -14.59 13.16
C ALA A 35 3.87 -15.24 14.55
N VAL A 36 5.00 -15.80 15.00
CA VAL A 36 5.16 -16.37 16.34
C VAL A 36 5.04 -15.31 17.42
N LEU A 37 5.63 -14.12 17.24
CA LEU A 37 5.49 -13.00 18.17
C LEU A 37 4.04 -12.51 18.24
N LEU A 38 3.33 -12.49 17.13
CA LEU A 38 1.90 -12.14 17.08
C LEU A 38 1.04 -13.16 17.85
N VAL A 39 1.30 -14.45 17.64
CA VAL A 39 0.61 -15.55 18.36
C VAL A 39 0.94 -15.52 19.85
N LEU A 40 2.20 -15.31 20.24
CA LEU A 40 2.60 -15.17 21.63
C LEU A 40 1.96 -13.95 22.31
N ALA A 41 1.83 -12.83 21.61
CA ALA A 41 1.14 -11.64 22.08
C ALA A 41 -0.37 -11.91 22.28
N LEU A 42 -0.99 -12.73 21.43
CA LEU A 42 -2.39 -13.14 21.57
C LEU A 42 -2.60 -14.08 22.75
N VAL A 43 -1.71 -15.06 22.98
CA VAL A 43 -1.81 -16.05 24.07
C VAL A 43 -1.47 -15.42 25.43
N ALA A 44 -0.51 -14.50 25.51
CA ALA A 44 -0.15 -13.83 26.76
C ALA A 44 -1.31 -13.00 27.38
N ASN A 45 -2.33 -12.68 26.60
CA ASN A 45 -3.48 -11.89 27.07
C ASN A 45 -4.59 -12.72 27.73
N GLU A 46 -4.60 -14.04 27.58
CA GLU A 46 -5.65 -14.90 28.17
C GLU A 46 -5.63 -14.85 29.70
N ALA A 47 -4.46 -14.79 30.33
CA ALA A 47 -4.32 -14.72 31.79
C ALA A 47 -4.80 -13.39 32.38
N SER A 48 -4.80 -12.29 31.59
CA SER A 48 -5.27 -10.96 32.01
C SER A 48 -6.75 -10.72 31.69
N ALA A 49 -7.37 -11.52 30.81
CA ALA A 49 -8.75 -11.36 30.35
C ALA A 49 -9.79 -11.61 31.45
N GLN A 50 -9.48 -12.42 32.46
CA GLN A 50 -10.38 -12.69 33.57
C GLN A 50 -10.72 -11.46 34.44
N GLN A 51 -9.87 -10.42 34.44
CA GLN A 51 -10.13 -9.16 35.18
C GLN A 51 -10.77 -8.06 34.32
N PHE A 52 -10.82 -8.20 32.99
CA PHE A 52 -11.40 -7.20 32.11
C PHE A 52 -12.88 -7.47 31.84
N ASN A 53 -13.71 -7.05 32.78
CA ASN A 53 -15.16 -7.25 32.76
C ASN A 53 -15.82 -6.52 31.57
N ARG A 54 -16.96 -7.04 31.07
CA ARG A 54 -17.81 -6.43 30.02
C ARG A 54 -18.16 -4.96 30.27
N ARG A 55 -18.21 -4.51 31.52
CA ARG A 55 -18.42 -3.10 31.90
C ARG A 55 -17.27 -2.16 31.49
N LYS A 56 -16.09 -2.71 31.24
CA LYS A 56 -14.88 -1.96 30.82
C LYS A 56 -14.71 -1.95 29.31
N GLN A 57 -15.42 -2.84 28.62
CA GLN A 57 -15.46 -2.86 27.16
C GLN A 57 -16.39 -1.74 26.67
N TYR A 58 -15.98 -1.08 25.61
CA TYR A 58 -16.80 -0.06 24.96
C TYR A 58 -16.56 -0.05 23.46
N ASN A 59 -17.52 0.51 22.74
CA ASN A 59 -17.43 0.74 21.31
C ASN A 59 -17.24 2.23 21.06
N SER A 60 -16.63 2.57 19.93
CA SER A 60 -16.57 3.94 19.43
C SER A 60 -16.80 3.95 17.93
N VAL A 61 -17.36 5.05 17.46
CA VAL A 61 -17.44 5.39 16.03
C VAL A 61 -16.55 6.59 15.78
N GLY A 62 -15.86 6.60 14.65
CA GLY A 62 -14.94 7.68 14.32
C GLY A 62 -15.13 8.16 12.90
N VAL A 63 -14.85 9.44 12.70
CA VAL A 63 -14.69 10.06 11.39
C VAL A 63 -13.25 10.51 11.26
N SER A 64 -12.60 10.16 10.15
CA SER A 64 -11.22 10.54 9.88
C SER A 64 -11.12 11.45 8.66
N LEU A 65 -10.21 12.40 8.76
CA LEU A 65 -9.77 13.24 7.66
C LEU A 65 -8.27 13.02 7.47
N ASN A 66 -7.91 12.46 6.34
CA ASN A 66 -6.57 11.99 6.09
C ASN A 66 -5.99 12.58 4.82
N ALA A 67 -4.68 12.45 4.70
CA ALA A 67 -3.86 12.72 3.54
C ALA A 67 -3.31 11.40 3.00
N MET A 68 -3.42 11.17 1.70
CA MET A 68 -2.87 10.00 1.01
C MET A 68 -1.70 10.38 0.14
N ASN A 69 -0.66 9.55 0.15
CA ASN A 69 0.50 9.65 -0.72
C ASN A 69 0.80 8.27 -1.35
N TYR A 70 1.12 8.27 -2.62
CA TYR A 70 1.46 7.08 -3.39
C TYR A 70 2.98 6.90 -3.49
N PHE A 71 3.42 5.65 -3.54
CA PHE A 71 4.79 5.20 -3.79
C PHE A 71 4.76 3.96 -4.68
N GLY A 72 5.46 4.03 -5.80
CA GLY A 72 5.57 3.00 -6.83
C GLY A 72 6.43 3.50 -7.98
N ASP A 73 6.22 3.02 -9.20
CA ASP A 73 7.07 3.30 -10.36
C ASP A 73 7.20 4.78 -10.71
N ILE A 74 6.17 5.58 -10.47
CA ILE A 74 6.20 7.03 -10.70
C ILE A 74 6.87 7.76 -9.53
N VAL A 75 6.74 7.26 -8.30
CA VAL A 75 7.34 7.83 -7.08
C VAL A 75 8.08 6.74 -6.30
N PRO A 76 9.30 6.32 -6.73
CA PRO A 76 9.93 5.09 -6.27
C PRO A 76 10.53 5.12 -4.85
N LYS A 77 10.56 6.24 -4.16
CA LYS A 77 11.17 6.33 -2.82
C LYS A 77 10.12 6.66 -1.75
N ALA A 78 9.76 5.66 -0.96
CA ALA A 78 8.98 5.81 0.26
C ALA A 78 9.85 6.36 1.41
N SER A 79 10.41 7.55 1.28
CA SER A 79 11.18 8.20 2.34
C SER A 79 10.41 9.38 2.93
N VAL A 80 10.68 9.73 4.20
CA VAL A 80 10.07 10.89 4.86
C VAL A 80 10.23 12.19 4.05
N PRO A 81 11.39 12.44 3.37
CA PRO A 81 11.52 13.57 2.43
C PRO A 81 10.65 13.46 1.18
N SER A 82 10.09 12.29 0.88
CA SER A 82 9.21 12.06 -0.29
C SER A 82 7.75 12.40 -0.02
N PHE A 83 7.38 12.89 1.17
CA PHE A 83 6.09 13.55 1.40
C PHE A 83 6.01 14.82 0.53
N ARG A 84 5.51 14.63 -0.69
CA ARG A 84 5.29 15.73 -1.62
C ARG A 84 3.92 16.31 -1.36
N PHE A 85 3.86 17.44 -0.71
CA PHE A 85 2.60 18.16 -0.46
C PHE A 85 1.79 18.36 -1.75
N ALA A 86 2.46 18.56 -2.88
CA ALA A 86 1.82 18.70 -4.19
C ALA A 86 1.11 17.41 -4.68
N ALA A 87 1.56 16.22 -4.27
CA ALA A 87 0.95 14.93 -4.61
C ALA A 87 0.01 14.40 -3.53
N THR A 88 -0.04 15.04 -2.37
CA THR A 88 -0.93 14.70 -1.26
C THR A 88 -2.38 14.96 -1.66
N ARG A 89 -3.24 13.96 -1.45
CA ARG A 89 -4.68 14.05 -1.75
C ARG A 89 -5.51 13.69 -0.53
N PRO A 90 -6.71 14.28 -0.40
CA PRO A 90 -7.57 14.03 0.74
C PRO A 90 -8.15 12.62 0.71
N ASN A 91 -8.37 12.08 1.91
CA ASN A 91 -9.12 10.86 2.16
C ASN A 91 -10.05 11.11 3.36
N ILE A 92 -11.25 10.60 3.26
CA ILE A 92 -12.23 10.61 4.35
C ILE A 92 -12.55 9.18 4.75
N GLY A 93 -12.69 8.92 6.03
CA GLY A 93 -12.99 7.59 6.54
C GLY A 93 -13.97 7.56 7.69
N LEU A 94 -14.66 6.43 7.80
CA LEU A 94 -15.51 6.07 8.91
C LEU A 94 -14.93 4.84 9.59
N THR A 95 -14.91 4.84 10.92
CA THR A 95 -14.37 3.72 11.70
C THR A 95 -15.35 3.30 12.78
N PHE A 96 -15.39 1.99 13.03
CA PHE A 96 -16.02 1.39 14.19
C PHE A 96 -14.95 0.63 14.95
N THR A 97 -14.72 1.01 16.21
CA THR A 97 -13.72 0.37 17.07
C THR A 97 -14.39 -0.27 18.28
N ARG A 98 -14.03 -1.51 18.58
CA ARG A 98 -14.43 -2.23 19.78
C ARG A 98 -13.21 -2.59 20.61
N ARG A 99 -13.24 -2.19 21.86
CA ARG A 99 -12.23 -2.57 22.84
C ARG A 99 -12.57 -3.92 23.45
N PHE A 100 -11.68 -4.89 23.31
CA PHE A 100 -11.84 -6.26 23.80
C PHE A 100 -11.10 -6.50 25.11
N ALA A 101 -9.88 -5.93 25.23
CA ALA A 101 -8.95 -6.15 26.33
C ALA A 101 -8.28 -4.83 26.75
N PRO A 102 -7.52 -4.82 27.86
CA PRO A 102 -6.85 -3.62 28.37
C PRO A 102 -5.90 -2.91 27.37
N ARG A 103 -5.39 -3.65 26.41
CA ARG A 103 -4.49 -3.14 25.36
C ARG A 103 -4.98 -3.41 23.93
N ILE A 104 -6.03 -4.24 23.75
CA ILE A 104 -6.42 -4.73 22.43
C ILE A 104 -7.79 -4.21 22.05
N SER A 105 -7.85 -3.65 20.84
CA SER A 105 -9.09 -3.25 20.19
C SER A 105 -9.11 -3.78 18.74
N GLY A 106 -10.30 -4.07 18.23
CA GLY A 106 -10.51 -4.32 16.81
C GLY A 106 -11.20 -3.12 16.19
N ARG A 107 -10.79 -2.74 15.00
CA ARG A 107 -11.32 -1.60 14.24
C ARG A 107 -11.72 -2.05 12.84
N ALA A 108 -12.96 -1.84 12.47
CA ALA A 108 -13.43 -1.89 11.09
C ALA A 108 -13.42 -0.46 10.52
N GLY A 109 -13.03 -0.32 9.26
CA GLY A 109 -12.94 0.98 8.60
C GLY A 109 -13.44 0.94 7.17
N LEU A 110 -14.09 2.01 6.74
CA LEU A 110 -14.43 2.28 5.35
C LEU A 110 -13.88 3.66 5.00
N SER A 111 -13.10 3.77 3.95
CA SER A 111 -12.55 5.06 3.52
C SER A 111 -12.61 5.25 2.01
N TYR A 112 -12.69 6.52 1.61
CA TYR A 112 -12.59 6.96 0.23
C TYR A 112 -11.52 8.05 0.13
N GLY A 113 -10.65 7.91 -0.85
CA GLY A 113 -9.61 8.90 -1.10
C GLY A 113 -9.05 8.79 -2.50
N ARG A 114 -8.13 9.68 -2.80
CA ARG A 114 -7.45 9.75 -4.09
C ARG A 114 -5.95 9.70 -3.90
N ILE A 115 -5.26 9.04 -4.81
CA ILE A 115 -3.81 9.13 -4.99
C ILE A 115 -3.50 9.66 -6.36
N THR A 116 -2.33 10.27 -6.52
CA THR A 116 -1.86 10.82 -7.79
C THR A 116 -0.35 10.66 -7.90
N GLY A 117 0.13 10.46 -9.12
CA GLY A 117 1.54 10.54 -9.48
C GLY A 117 1.72 11.37 -10.75
N ASP A 118 2.89 11.99 -10.89
CA ASP A 118 3.27 12.78 -12.06
C ASP A 118 4.79 12.71 -12.20
N ASP A 119 5.26 12.08 -13.25
CA ASP A 119 6.67 11.86 -13.53
C ASP A 119 7.47 13.16 -13.55
N THR A 120 6.96 14.20 -14.19
CA THR A 120 7.68 15.48 -14.29
C THR A 120 7.79 16.22 -12.97
N LYS A 121 6.89 15.94 -12.03
CA LYS A 121 6.95 16.47 -10.65
C LYS A 121 7.72 15.55 -9.71
N ALA A 122 7.79 14.26 -10.03
CA ALA A 122 8.43 13.23 -9.22
C ALA A 122 9.89 12.99 -9.55
N ALA A 123 10.29 13.16 -10.80
CA ALA A 123 11.63 12.94 -11.28
C ALA A 123 12.37 14.27 -11.49
N ASN A 124 13.72 14.21 -11.41
CA ASN A 124 14.59 15.34 -11.77
C ASN A 124 15.21 15.07 -13.13
N GLN A 125 15.13 16.04 -14.05
CA GLN A 125 15.69 15.96 -15.40
C GLN A 125 17.22 15.75 -15.39
N ASN A 126 17.90 16.27 -14.36
CA ASN A 126 19.37 16.20 -14.25
C ASN A 126 19.88 14.95 -13.51
N ASP A 127 18.99 14.09 -13.02
CA ASP A 127 19.33 12.85 -12.33
C ASP A 127 19.39 11.71 -13.34
N SER A 128 20.56 11.06 -13.46
CA SER A 128 20.80 9.95 -14.39
C SER A 128 19.79 8.81 -14.24
N ASP A 129 19.35 8.54 -13.01
CA ASP A 129 18.41 7.45 -12.69
C ASP A 129 16.94 7.87 -12.88
N ALA A 130 16.65 9.18 -12.86
CA ALA A 130 15.30 9.70 -12.91
C ALA A 130 14.91 10.34 -14.25
N LYS A 131 15.89 10.66 -15.11
CA LYS A 131 15.65 11.36 -16.38
C LYS A 131 14.69 10.62 -17.32
N TYR A 132 14.73 9.29 -17.34
CA TYR A 132 13.83 8.47 -18.18
C TYR A 132 12.38 8.61 -17.71
N ARG A 133 12.13 8.63 -16.41
CA ARG A 133 10.79 8.88 -15.85
C ARG A 133 10.33 10.31 -16.13
N TYR A 134 11.21 11.30 -15.97
CA TYR A 134 10.91 12.68 -16.31
C TYR A 134 10.47 12.77 -17.78
N ASN A 135 11.15 12.06 -18.66
CA ASN A 135 10.87 12.05 -20.10
C ASN A 135 9.64 11.21 -20.46
N ARG A 136 9.33 10.13 -19.70
CA ARG A 136 8.07 9.40 -19.86
C ARG A 136 6.86 10.33 -19.67
N ASN A 137 7.00 11.35 -18.82
CA ASN A 137 6.01 12.40 -18.63
C ASN A 137 4.59 11.89 -18.34
N PHE A 138 4.50 10.70 -17.74
CA PHE A 138 3.23 10.08 -17.38
C PHE A 138 2.64 10.73 -16.14
N ALA A 139 1.31 10.88 -16.08
CA ALA A 139 0.62 11.34 -14.90
C ALA A 139 -0.70 10.60 -14.75
N PHE A 140 -1.02 10.21 -13.52
CA PHE A 140 -2.25 9.52 -13.21
C PHE A 140 -2.95 10.08 -11.97
N ARG A 141 -4.22 9.73 -11.86
CA ARG A 141 -4.98 9.77 -10.62
C ARG A 141 -5.69 8.43 -10.42
N ASN A 142 -5.85 8.02 -9.17
CA ASN A 142 -6.55 6.79 -8.84
C ASN A 142 -7.43 7.04 -7.60
N ASP A 143 -8.73 6.78 -7.74
CA ASP A 143 -9.70 6.87 -6.65
C ASP A 143 -9.77 5.51 -5.95
N ILE A 144 -9.54 5.50 -4.64
CA ILE A 144 -9.47 4.30 -3.82
C ILE A 144 -10.63 4.28 -2.84
N VAL A 145 -11.37 3.17 -2.81
CA VAL A 145 -12.34 2.82 -1.77
C VAL A 145 -11.74 1.65 -0.99
N GLU A 146 -11.47 1.83 0.30
CA GLU A 146 -10.85 0.81 1.16
C GLU A 146 -11.82 0.35 2.25
N LEU A 147 -12.00 -0.96 2.40
CA LEU A 147 -12.66 -1.62 3.53
C LEU A 147 -11.60 -2.37 4.33
N SER A 148 -11.45 -2.04 5.62
CA SER A 148 -10.36 -2.56 6.46
C SER A 148 -10.86 -3.23 7.74
N ALA A 149 -10.08 -4.23 8.19
CA ALA A 149 -10.21 -4.87 9.50
C ALA A 149 -8.84 -4.87 10.18
N ILE A 150 -8.72 -4.13 11.28
CA ILE A 150 -7.45 -3.76 11.91
C ILE A 150 -7.45 -4.15 13.38
N GLY A 151 -6.38 -4.82 13.84
CA GLY A 151 -6.04 -4.96 15.23
C GLY A 151 -5.27 -3.75 15.72
N VAL A 152 -5.66 -3.18 16.85
CA VAL A 152 -5.00 -2.04 17.49
C VAL A 152 -4.45 -2.48 18.84
N PHE A 153 -3.16 -2.20 19.08
CA PHE A 153 -2.48 -2.49 20.33
C PHE A 153 -2.05 -1.19 21.00
N ASP A 154 -2.70 -0.87 22.13
CA ASP A 154 -2.38 0.29 22.95
C ASP A 154 -1.10 0.03 23.79
N LEU A 155 -0.10 0.91 23.67
CA LEU A 155 1.15 0.80 24.45
C LEU A 155 0.93 1.10 25.93
N ILE A 156 -0.08 1.92 26.24
CA ILE A 156 -0.50 2.22 27.61
C ILE A 156 -1.72 1.39 27.94
N GLU A 157 -1.63 0.59 29.00
CA GLU A 157 -2.72 -0.28 29.44
C GLU A 157 -3.85 0.53 30.07
N ASN A 158 -5.10 0.21 29.69
CA ASN A 158 -6.28 0.77 30.34
C ASN A 158 -7.12 -0.34 30.95
N ARG A 159 -7.03 -0.52 32.26
CA ARG A 159 -7.88 -1.43 33.05
C ARG A 159 -9.16 -0.77 33.60
N ASN A 160 -9.35 0.51 33.29
CA ASN A 160 -10.46 1.31 33.77
C ASN A 160 -11.66 1.27 32.81
N THR A 161 -12.75 1.90 33.22
CA THR A 161 -13.90 2.18 32.36
C THR A 161 -13.53 3.26 31.31
N TYR A 162 -14.39 3.43 30.31
CA TYR A 162 -14.21 4.46 29.28
C TYR A 162 -14.10 5.89 29.87
N VAL A 163 -14.75 6.16 31.02
CA VAL A 163 -14.71 7.48 31.67
C VAL A 163 -13.33 7.78 32.27
N LYS A 164 -12.69 6.78 32.87
CA LYS A 164 -11.37 6.88 33.54
C LYS A 164 -10.23 6.35 32.69
N ARG A 165 -10.39 6.32 31.34
CA ARG A 165 -9.32 5.92 30.43
C ARG A 165 -8.17 6.93 30.47
N PRO A 166 -6.92 6.51 30.15
CA PRO A 166 -5.76 7.41 30.05
C PRO A 166 -6.02 8.55 29.06
N ASP A 167 -5.50 9.71 29.36
CA ASP A 167 -5.68 10.90 28.54
C ASP A 167 -4.85 10.84 27.23
N PHE A 168 -3.68 10.20 27.29
CA PHE A 168 -2.79 10.02 26.14
C PHE A 168 -2.43 8.54 25.97
N VAL A 169 -2.63 8.00 24.77
CA VAL A 169 -2.39 6.59 24.47
C VAL A 169 -1.72 6.46 23.10
N PRO A 170 -0.40 6.20 23.06
CA PRO A 170 0.26 5.75 21.83
C PRO A 170 -0.16 4.31 21.55
N TYR A 171 -0.29 3.97 20.27
CA TYR A 171 -0.67 2.65 19.80
C TYR A 171 -0.01 2.29 18.49
N VAL A 172 0.05 1.00 18.23
CA VAL A 172 0.41 0.44 16.93
C VAL A 172 -0.76 -0.38 16.39
N PHE A 173 -0.79 -0.56 15.09
CA PHE A 173 -1.86 -1.32 14.49
C PHE A 173 -1.36 -2.10 13.26
N ALA A 174 -2.05 -3.21 12.98
CA ALA A 174 -1.89 -3.97 11.76
C ALA A 174 -3.21 -4.69 11.43
N GLY A 175 -3.39 -5.05 10.15
CA GLY A 175 -4.60 -5.73 9.73
C GLY A 175 -4.60 -6.12 8.27
N VAL A 176 -5.80 -6.30 7.73
CA VAL A 176 -6.06 -6.58 6.31
C VAL A 176 -7.08 -5.59 5.78
N ALA A 177 -6.96 -5.27 4.51
CA ALA A 177 -7.93 -4.45 3.81
C ALA A 177 -8.14 -4.96 2.39
N ALA A 178 -9.37 -4.83 1.90
CA ALA A 178 -9.69 -4.92 0.49
C ALA A 178 -9.92 -3.51 -0.05
N PHE A 179 -9.40 -3.22 -1.22
CA PHE A 179 -9.62 -1.92 -1.84
C PHE A 179 -9.98 -2.05 -3.31
N TYR A 180 -10.85 -1.15 -3.74
CA TYR A 180 -11.17 -0.95 -5.14
C TYR A 180 -10.39 0.25 -5.66
N HIS A 181 -9.81 0.11 -6.85
CA HIS A 181 -9.04 1.14 -7.53
C HIS A 181 -9.35 1.19 -9.02
N ASN A 182 -9.17 2.36 -9.63
CA ASN A 182 -9.38 2.56 -11.06
C ASN A 182 -8.46 3.69 -11.55
N PRO A 183 -7.20 3.36 -11.92
CA PRO A 183 -6.26 4.37 -12.37
C PRO A 183 -6.70 5.01 -13.68
N LYS A 184 -6.52 6.33 -13.76
CA LYS A 184 -6.85 7.16 -14.92
C LYS A 184 -5.65 8.00 -15.30
N GLY A 185 -5.22 7.89 -16.56
CA GLY A 185 -4.13 8.68 -17.12
C GLY A 185 -4.59 10.08 -17.52
N LEU A 186 -3.73 11.07 -17.31
CA LEU A 186 -3.95 12.44 -17.72
C LEU A 186 -3.49 12.63 -19.17
N VAL A 187 -4.36 13.12 -20.02
CA VAL A 187 -3.99 13.56 -21.39
C VAL A 187 -3.29 14.91 -21.29
N LYS A 188 -2.01 14.99 -21.69
CA LYS A 188 -1.18 16.19 -21.52
C LYS A 188 -1.09 17.06 -22.78
N ASP A 189 -1.32 16.49 -23.96
CA ASP A 189 -1.17 17.19 -25.24
C ASP A 189 -2.24 16.79 -26.29
N ASN A 190 -2.21 17.43 -27.46
CA ASN A 190 -3.14 17.21 -28.57
C ASN A 190 -2.71 16.07 -29.51
N ALA A 191 -1.86 15.15 -29.09
CA ALA A 191 -1.26 14.15 -29.96
C ALA A 191 -2.24 13.12 -30.55
N THR A 192 -3.50 13.15 -30.14
CA THR A 192 -4.53 12.19 -30.57
C THR A 192 -5.92 12.84 -30.65
N THR A 193 -6.95 12.02 -30.86
CA THR A 193 -8.36 12.44 -30.73
C THR A 193 -8.84 12.71 -29.31
N LEU A 194 -7.91 12.64 -28.32
CA LEU A 194 -8.17 12.92 -26.91
C LEU A 194 -7.95 14.40 -26.59
N ASN A 195 -8.73 14.96 -25.68
CA ASN A 195 -8.60 16.36 -25.29
C ASN A 195 -7.59 16.52 -24.14
N PRO A 196 -6.64 17.46 -24.23
CA PRO A 196 -5.76 17.77 -23.12
C PRO A 196 -6.52 18.15 -21.84
N GLY A 197 -6.08 17.61 -20.73
CA GLY A 197 -6.72 17.79 -19.42
C GLY A 197 -7.73 16.69 -19.05
N ASP A 198 -8.17 15.86 -20.01
CA ASP A 198 -9.04 14.74 -19.74
C ASP A 198 -8.31 13.62 -19.00
N TYR A 199 -9.08 12.84 -18.23
CA TYR A 199 -8.60 11.63 -17.56
C TYR A 199 -9.29 10.41 -18.15
N VAL A 200 -8.49 9.50 -18.70
CA VAL A 200 -8.95 8.27 -19.36
C VAL A 200 -8.68 7.07 -18.46
N GLU A 201 -9.64 6.16 -18.32
CA GLU A 201 -9.46 4.90 -17.59
C GLU A 201 -8.40 4.03 -18.28
N LEU A 202 -7.39 3.59 -17.53
CA LEU A 202 -6.23 2.90 -18.09
C LEU A 202 -6.43 1.39 -18.15
N GLN A 203 -7.08 0.78 -17.15
CA GLN A 203 -7.26 -0.66 -17.07
C GLN A 203 -7.85 -1.30 -18.34
N PRO A 204 -8.87 -0.72 -19.02
CA PRO A 204 -9.42 -1.32 -20.24
C PRO A 204 -8.51 -1.18 -21.45
N LEU A 205 -7.48 -0.33 -21.38
CA LEU A 205 -6.59 -0.05 -22.52
C LEU A 205 -5.49 -1.11 -22.69
N ASN A 206 -5.19 -1.88 -21.63
CA ASN A 206 -4.10 -2.85 -21.63
C ASN A 206 -2.79 -2.24 -22.14
N THR A 207 -2.36 -1.16 -21.50
CA THR A 207 -1.27 -0.27 -21.92
C THR A 207 0.09 -0.97 -22.06
N GLU A 208 0.24 -2.16 -21.49
CA GLU A 208 1.42 -3.02 -21.58
C GLU A 208 1.19 -4.26 -22.47
N GLY A 209 0.13 -4.26 -23.28
CA GLY A 209 -0.19 -5.35 -24.21
C GLY A 209 -0.76 -6.60 -23.54
N GLN A 210 -1.26 -6.48 -22.31
CA GLN A 210 -1.86 -7.60 -21.60
C GLN A 210 -3.09 -8.12 -22.35
N THR A 211 -3.28 -9.44 -22.37
CA THR A 211 -4.47 -10.07 -22.98
C THR A 211 -5.72 -9.81 -22.14
N GLU A 212 -5.57 -9.72 -20.83
CA GLU A 212 -6.63 -9.43 -19.87
C GLU A 212 -6.21 -8.27 -18.96
N GLY A 213 -7.16 -7.40 -18.62
CA GLY A 213 -6.93 -6.30 -17.69
C GLY A 213 -6.74 -6.81 -16.26
N TYR A 214 -5.91 -6.13 -15.49
CA TYR A 214 -5.73 -6.44 -14.07
C TYR A 214 -7.00 -6.22 -13.25
N SER A 215 -7.11 -6.91 -12.11
CA SER A 215 -8.28 -6.76 -11.21
C SER A 215 -8.30 -5.38 -10.55
N LYS A 216 -9.44 -4.70 -10.60
CA LYS A 216 -9.68 -3.43 -9.90
C LYS A 216 -9.93 -3.60 -8.40
N THR A 217 -10.09 -4.85 -7.91
CA THR A 217 -10.23 -5.15 -6.49
C THR A 217 -9.01 -5.90 -6.01
N GLN A 218 -8.34 -5.35 -5.03
CA GLN A 218 -7.07 -5.84 -4.52
C GLN A 218 -7.07 -5.90 -2.99
N ILE A 219 -6.06 -6.58 -2.44
CA ILE A 219 -5.84 -6.72 -1.00
C ILE A 219 -4.62 -5.90 -0.60
N SER A 220 -4.64 -5.34 0.62
CA SER A 220 -3.48 -4.72 1.24
C SER A 220 -3.33 -5.13 2.70
N ILE A 221 -2.13 -4.91 3.23
CA ILE A 221 -1.82 -5.03 4.66
C ILE A 221 -1.60 -3.63 5.22
N PRO A 222 -2.62 -3.03 5.87
CA PRO A 222 -2.44 -1.81 6.63
C PRO A 222 -1.61 -2.08 7.88
N PHE A 223 -0.61 -1.25 8.16
CA PHE A 223 0.14 -1.26 9.43
C PHE A 223 0.68 0.13 9.73
N GLY A 224 0.90 0.41 11.00
CA GLY A 224 1.38 1.73 11.40
C GLY A 224 1.27 2.00 12.88
N GLY A 225 1.27 3.30 13.20
CA GLY A 225 1.14 3.76 14.56
C GLY A 225 0.43 5.09 14.66
N GLY A 226 0.05 5.41 15.87
CA GLY A 226 -0.62 6.67 16.15
C GLY A 226 -0.65 7.00 17.63
N VAL A 227 -1.20 8.14 17.91
CA VAL A 227 -1.47 8.61 19.27
C VAL A 227 -2.93 8.99 19.39
N ARG A 228 -3.55 8.66 20.51
CA ARG A 228 -4.91 9.02 20.83
C ARG A 228 -4.90 9.89 22.08
N TYR A 229 -5.59 11.01 22.01
CA TYR A 229 -5.77 11.94 23.12
C TYR A 229 -7.25 12.06 23.49
N LYS A 230 -7.55 11.92 24.77
CA LYS A 230 -8.89 12.04 25.34
C LYS A 230 -9.26 13.51 25.48
N ILE A 231 -10.24 13.98 24.72
CA ILE A 231 -10.76 15.34 24.84
C ILE A 231 -11.66 15.43 26.10
N ASN A 232 -12.58 14.46 26.24
CA ASN A 232 -13.49 14.35 27.38
C ASN A 232 -13.95 12.91 27.56
N LYS A 233 -15.00 12.65 28.38
CA LYS A 233 -15.51 11.29 28.60
C LYS A 233 -16.04 10.62 27.33
N ASP A 234 -16.58 11.39 26.38
CA ASP A 234 -17.27 10.89 25.20
C ASP A 234 -16.43 10.98 23.90
N PHE A 235 -15.41 11.84 23.85
CA PHE A 235 -14.63 12.09 22.65
C PHE A 235 -13.12 11.86 22.83
N ASP A 236 -12.52 11.25 21.81
CA ASP A 236 -11.08 11.14 21.60
C ASP A 236 -10.70 11.73 20.24
N ILE A 237 -9.54 12.36 20.16
CA ILE A 237 -8.87 12.70 18.91
C ILE A 237 -7.66 11.79 18.72
N GLY A 238 -7.46 11.28 17.51
CA GLY A 238 -6.31 10.47 17.13
C GLY A 238 -5.52 11.12 16.02
N LEU A 239 -4.20 11.00 16.07
CA LEU A 239 -3.30 11.25 14.96
C LEU A 239 -2.64 9.93 14.58
N GLU A 240 -2.66 9.58 13.29
CA GLU A 240 -2.24 8.27 12.81
C GLU A 240 -1.42 8.39 11.52
N ILE A 241 -0.40 7.55 11.40
CA ILE A 241 0.32 7.30 10.16
C ILE A 241 0.30 5.80 9.89
N GLY A 242 -0.10 5.41 8.68
CA GLY A 242 -0.22 4.01 8.31
C GLY A 242 0.20 3.76 6.87
N TRP A 243 1.02 2.75 6.69
CA TRP A 243 1.42 2.20 5.41
C TRP A 243 0.42 1.15 4.95
N ARG A 244 0.19 1.06 3.64
CA ARG A 244 -0.58 0.01 2.98
C ARG A 244 0.34 -0.71 2.03
N LYS A 245 0.84 -1.88 2.44
CA LYS A 245 1.52 -2.81 1.53
C LYS A 245 0.46 -3.45 0.66
N THR A 246 0.51 -3.22 -0.63
CA THR A 246 -0.37 -3.90 -1.59
C THR A 246 0.35 -5.09 -2.22
N PHE A 247 -0.39 -5.88 -3.02
CA PHE A 247 0.14 -7.02 -3.76
C PHE A 247 -0.13 -6.84 -5.26
N THR A 248 -0.13 -5.60 -5.70
CA THR A 248 -0.29 -5.21 -7.10
C THR A 248 0.70 -4.12 -7.44
N ASP A 249 1.16 -4.14 -8.66
CA ASP A 249 2.04 -3.16 -9.29
C ASP A 249 1.27 -2.32 -10.32
N TYR A 250 -0.08 -2.32 -10.25
CA TYR A 250 -0.95 -1.61 -11.18
C TYR A 250 -1.80 -0.52 -10.51
N ILE A 251 -1.35 0.03 -9.40
CA ILE A 251 -2.05 1.18 -8.79
C ILE A 251 -1.92 2.42 -9.67
N ASP A 252 -0.82 2.52 -10.43
CA ASP A 252 -0.55 3.60 -11.38
C ASP A 252 -0.61 3.16 -12.85
N ASP A 253 -0.95 1.88 -13.13
CA ASP A 253 -0.97 1.27 -14.47
C ASP A 253 0.42 1.05 -15.09
N VAL A 254 1.49 1.09 -14.30
CA VAL A 254 2.87 0.91 -14.76
C VAL A 254 3.51 -0.25 -13.99
N SER A 255 3.93 -1.31 -14.71
CA SER A 255 4.51 -2.50 -14.09
C SER A 255 5.65 -3.10 -14.91
N GLY A 256 5.37 -3.45 -16.15
CA GLY A 256 6.24 -4.30 -16.99
C GLY A 256 7.04 -3.55 -18.03
N ASN A 257 6.95 -4.05 -19.25
CA ASN A 257 7.65 -3.53 -20.41
C ASN A 257 6.70 -2.81 -21.37
N PHE A 258 7.25 -1.95 -22.21
CA PHE A 258 6.50 -1.37 -23.31
C PHE A 258 5.99 -2.46 -24.27
N ALA A 259 4.71 -2.36 -24.64
CA ALA A 259 4.03 -3.32 -25.49
C ALA A 259 4.48 -3.26 -26.96
N GLN A 260 4.15 -4.28 -27.75
CA GLN A 260 4.21 -4.18 -29.20
C GLN A 260 3.11 -3.24 -29.72
N ASP A 261 3.36 -2.53 -30.82
CA ASP A 261 2.36 -1.62 -31.42
C ASP A 261 1.07 -2.35 -31.81
N ALA A 262 1.19 -3.60 -32.25
CA ALA A 262 0.05 -4.43 -32.61
C ALA A 262 -0.88 -4.77 -31.44
N ASP A 263 -0.37 -4.74 -30.22
CA ASP A 263 -1.13 -5.05 -29.00
C ASP A 263 -1.88 -3.83 -28.47
N LEU A 264 -1.48 -2.62 -28.85
CA LEU A 264 -2.11 -1.36 -28.48
C LEU A 264 -3.26 -1.01 -29.43
N ARG A 265 -4.43 -1.58 -29.18
CA ARG A 265 -5.56 -1.67 -30.12
C ARG A 265 -6.37 -0.39 -30.32
N SER A 266 -6.08 0.67 -29.58
CA SER A 266 -6.81 1.95 -29.69
C SER A 266 -5.85 3.13 -29.65
N ALA A 267 -6.27 4.29 -30.17
CA ALA A 267 -5.50 5.52 -30.10
C ALA A 267 -5.17 5.90 -28.64
N ALA A 268 -6.09 5.65 -27.70
CA ALA A 268 -5.85 5.86 -26.28
C ALA A 268 -4.83 4.86 -25.70
N ALA A 269 -4.89 3.58 -26.10
CA ALA A 269 -3.89 2.59 -25.71
C ALA A 269 -2.49 2.95 -26.24
N GLN A 270 -2.39 3.38 -27.47
CA GLN A 270 -1.14 3.88 -28.07
C GLN A 270 -0.64 5.13 -27.35
N TYR A 271 -1.54 6.04 -27.00
CA TYR A 271 -1.20 7.23 -26.25
C TYR A 271 -0.59 6.91 -24.89
N PHE A 272 -1.21 6.11 -24.06
CA PHE A 272 -0.75 5.81 -22.69
C PHE A 272 0.26 4.66 -22.61
N GLY A 273 0.31 3.79 -23.62
CA GLY A 273 1.28 2.68 -23.70
C GLY A 273 2.63 3.08 -24.29
N ARG A 274 2.77 4.32 -24.77
CA ARG A 274 4.00 4.85 -25.35
C ARG A 274 4.42 6.13 -24.62
N ASP A 275 5.61 6.59 -24.91
CA ASP A 275 6.03 7.94 -24.56
C ASP A 275 5.38 8.97 -25.50
N ILE A 276 4.57 9.83 -24.91
CA ILE A 276 3.62 10.61 -25.66
C ILE A 276 4.16 11.96 -26.09
N THR A 277 5.09 12.53 -25.32
CA THR A 277 5.39 13.95 -25.36
C THR A 277 6.78 14.26 -25.88
N LEU A 278 7.60 13.23 -26.11
CA LEU A 278 8.98 13.42 -26.51
C LEU A 278 9.22 13.13 -27.98
N SER A 279 9.95 14.01 -28.58
CA SER A 279 10.67 13.70 -29.79
C SER A 279 11.59 12.50 -29.53
N ARG A 280 11.28 11.36 -30.15
CA ARG A 280 12.07 10.11 -30.06
C ARG A 280 13.42 10.28 -30.78
N THR A 281 14.13 11.36 -30.49
CA THR A 281 15.41 11.71 -31.10
C THR A 281 16.46 11.93 -30.03
N GLY A 282 17.72 11.72 -30.42
CA GLY A 282 18.85 11.93 -29.53
C GLY A 282 18.99 10.84 -28.48
N GLU A 283 19.27 11.21 -27.23
CA GLU A 283 19.55 10.29 -26.12
C GLU A 283 18.39 9.35 -25.79
N PHE A 284 17.15 9.75 -26.11
CA PHE A 284 15.93 9.02 -25.79
C PHE A 284 15.34 8.25 -26.98
N ALA A 285 16.04 8.21 -28.10
CA ALA A 285 15.62 7.42 -29.26
C ALA A 285 15.48 5.95 -28.86
N GLY A 286 14.30 5.36 -29.11
CA GLY A 286 14.03 3.97 -28.77
C GLY A 286 13.79 3.70 -27.27
N PHE A 287 13.63 4.72 -26.44
CA PHE A 287 13.34 4.56 -25.02
C PHE A 287 12.07 3.73 -24.77
N ASP A 288 11.03 3.99 -25.53
CA ASP A 288 9.74 3.29 -25.46
C ASP A 288 9.59 2.16 -26.50
N ASP A 289 10.70 1.65 -27.05
CA ASP A 289 10.67 0.51 -27.94
C ASP A 289 10.08 -0.72 -27.24
N PRO A 290 9.35 -1.55 -27.98
CA PRO A 290 8.75 -2.77 -27.44
C PRO A 290 9.77 -3.65 -26.71
N GLY A 291 9.42 -4.09 -25.50
CA GLY A 291 10.26 -4.92 -24.66
C GLY A 291 11.20 -4.14 -23.73
N ASN A 292 11.38 -2.82 -23.93
CA ASN A 292 12.07 -1.99 -22.96
C ASN A 292 11.27 -1.85 -21.67
N MET A 293 11.95 -1.62 -20.55
CA MET A 293 11.33 -1.50 -19.23
C MET A 293 10.50 -0.23 -19.15
N ARG A 294 9.18 -0.37 -18.90
CA ARG A 294 8.25 0.71 -18.61
C ARG A 294 8.13 0.95 -17.10
N GLY A 295 8.06 -0.13 -16.31
CA GLY A 295 8.02 -0.16 -14.85
C GLY A 295 8.87 -1.29 -14.28
N LYS A 296 8.88 -1.44 -12.97
CA LYS A 296 9.63 -2.48 -12.24
C LYS A 296 8.69 -3.55 -11.72
N SER A 297 8.35 -4.54 -12.51
CA SER A 297 7.40 -5.60 -12.21
C SER A 297 7.69 -6.47 -10.97
N ASN A 298 8.83 -6.28 -10.32
CA ASN A 298 9.22 -6.99 -9.10
C ASN A 298 9.02 -6.17 -7.81
N GLU A 299 8.50 -4.96 -7.92
CA GLU A 299 8.27 -4.04 -6.79
C GLU A 299 6.79 -3.66 -6.76
N ASP A 300 6.01 -4.24 -5.83
CA ASP A 300 4.60 -3.85 -5.64
C ASP A 300 4.45 -2.40 -5.18
N ASP A 301 3.37 -1.76 -5.58
CA ASP A 301 2.99 -0.42 -5.18
C ASP A 301 2.58 -0.31 -3.70
N TRP A 302 2.79 0.85 -3.12
CA TRP A 302 2.43 1.18 -1.74
C TRP A 302 1.73 2.53 -1.67
N TYR A 303 0.91 2.72 -0.62
CA TYR A 303 0.46 4.07 -0.28
C TYR A 303 0.45 4.31 1.23
N ILE A 304 0.57 5.56 1.62
CA ILE A 304 0.56 6.01 3.01
C ILE A 304 -0.70 6.83 3.25
N VAL A 305 -1.31 6.60 4.40
CA VAL A 305 -2.44 7.38 4.90
C VAL A 305 -2.05 7.99 6.22
N THR A 306 -2.03 9.30 6.29
CA THR A 306 -1.74 10.06 7.50
C THR A 306 -2.90 10.98 7.80
N GLY A 307 -3.38 11.00 9.04
CA GLY A 307 -4.54 11.84 9.31
C GLY A 307 -4.98 11.92 10.75
N ILE A 308 -6.09 12.61 10.93
CA ILE A 308 -6.72 12.88 12.21
C ILE A 308 -8.07 12.16 12.24
N THR A 309 -8.36 11.52 13.36
CA THR A 309 -9.64 10.84 13.58
C THR A 309 -10.30 11.40 14.84
N LEU A 310 -11.54 11.82 14.73
CA LEU A 310 -12.39 12.15 15.86
C LEU A 310 -13.27 10.93 16.17
N ASN A 311 -13.13 10.38 17.38
CA ASN A 311 -13.88 9.21 17.85
C ASN A 311 -14.91 9.62 18.90
N TYR A 312 -16.14 9.15 18.73
CA TYR A 312 -17.22 9.23 19.71
C TYR A 312 -17.41 7.88 20.38
N ILE A 313 -17.39 7.86 21.71
CA ILE A 313 -17.56 6.65 22.50
C ILE A 313 -19.04 6.36 22.73
N LEU A 314 -19.46 5.20 22.25
CA LEU A 314 -20.81 4.71 22.50
C LEU A 314 -20.89 4.22 23.95
N GLN A 315 -21.70 4.88 24.75
CA GLN A 315 -21.86 4.54 26.18
C GLN A 315 -22.38 3.10 26.33
N PRO A 316 -21.67 2.23 27.08
CA PRO A 316 -22.13 0.87 27.30
C PRO A 316 -23.47 0.88 28.05
N ARG A 317 -24.50 0.27 27.50
CA ARG A 317 -25.78 0.06 28.22
C ARG A 317 -25.56 -1.03 29.28
N VAL A 318 -25.38 -0.63 30.51
CA VAL A 318 -25.36 -1.55 31.66
C VAL A 318 -26.81 -1.89 32.02
N LYS A 319 -27.25 -3.11 31.71
CA LYS A 319 -28.51 -3.60 32.24
C LYS A 319 -28.34 -3.75 33.78
N SER A 320 -29.06 -2.95 34.57
CA SER A 320 -29.12 -3.14 35.99
C SER A 320 -29.66 -4.56 36.30
N PRO A 321 -29.01 -5.33 37.19
CA PRO A 321 -29.59 -6.60 37.61
C PRO A 321 -30.98 -6.34 38.16
N LYS A 322 -31.99 -7.05 37.63
CA LYS A 322 -33.30 -7.08 38.27
C LYS A 322 -33.09 -7.82 39.60
N PHE A 323 -33.10 -7.09 40.68
CA PHE A 323 -33.26 -7.73 41.97
C PHE A 323 -34.64 -8.41 41.98
N ARG A 324 -34.62 -9.73 42.09
CA ARG A 324 -35.78 -10.53 42.46
C ARG A 324 -35.81 -10.69 43.99
#